data_92e521cf768be4254384f94a84aef606
#
_entry.id   92e521cf768be4254384f94a84aef606
#
_cell.length_a   1.000
_cell.length_b   1.000
_cell.length_c   1.000
_cell.angle_alpha   90.00
_cell.angle_beta   90.00
_cell.angle_gamma   90.00
#
_symmetry.space_group_name_H-M   'P 1'
#
loop_
_entity.id
_entity.type
_entity.pdbx_description
1 polymer ?
#
loop_
_entity_poly.entity_id
_entity_poly.type
_entity_poly.pdbx_seq_one_letter_code
_entity_poly.pdbx_strand_id
1 'polypeptide(L)'
;TIGRANSSCLVASYMVLIQSWAPHLALAPIAQADPPLMPFRDAGYSQADYGITVQDVVYGVWRAKEEGFCALPQFDLEEYERYERVDQGDFNWLTPHFLAFASPQHSPVAVIDEHSPLYDTLPKTLDAVDAHPTLPQPFKNVLAHFSERNIGLVVRLNSELYSPSYFTALGIEHLDMIFDDGTCPTLAVVRKFITLAHETITVKNKGIAVHCKAGLGRTGCLIGAYLIYRYGFTANEIIAFMRFMRPGMVVGP
;
A
#
# COMPACT_ATOMS: atom_id res chain seq x y z
N THR A 1 -19.29 -5.40 21.16
CA THR A 1 -19.67 -4.55 20.01
C THR A 1 -18.42 -4.11 19.26
N ILE A 2 -18.53 -3.79 17.97
CA ILE A 2 -17.45 -3.26 17.13
C ILE A 2 -16.79 -2.02 17.79
N GLY A 3 -17.60 -1.12 18.34
CA GLY A 3 -17.09 0.07 19.04
C GLY A 3 -16.12 -0.24 20.20
N ARG A 4 -16.34 -1.34 20.93
CA ARG A 4 -15.41 -1.76 22.01
C ARG A 4 -14.07 -2.22 21.41
N ALA A 5 -14.08 -2.99 20.33
CA ALA A 5 -12.87 -3.47 19.69
C ALA A 5 -12.06 -2.30 19.11
N ASN A 6 -12.72 -1.35 18.44
CA ASN A 6 -12.07 -0.16 17.87
C ASN A 6 -11.44 0.74 18.97
N SER A 7 -12.18 0.99 20.05
CA SER A 7 -11.64 1.78 21.17
C SER A 7 -10.46 1.09 21.86
N SER A 8 -10.55 -0.23 22.05
CA SER A 8 -9.43 -1.01 22.60
C SER A 8 -8.22 -1.01 21.69
N CYS A 9 -8.43 -1.13 20.37
CA CYS A 9 -7.38 -1.05 19.37
C CYS A 9 -6.68 0.31 19.41
N LEU A 10 -7.46 1.41 19.44
CA LEU A 10 -6.91 2.77 19.52
C LEU A 10 -6.04 2.97 20.77
N VAL A 11 -6.57 2.61 21.94
CA VAL A 11 -5.85 2.79 23.21
C VAL A 11 -4.59 1.93 23.25
N ALA A 12 -4.67 0.64 22.90
CA ALA A 12 -3.52 -0.24 22.94
C ALA A 12 -2.44 0.16 21.90
N SER A 13 -2.84 0.59 20.71
CA SER A 13 -1.91 1.12 19.70
C SER A 13 -1.23 2.41 20.19
N TYR A 14 -1.97 3.30 20.85
CA TYR A 14 -1.38 4.49 21.49
C TYR A 14 -0.35 4.12 22.54
N MET A 15 -0.64 3.15 23.42
CA MET A 15 0.31 2.71 24.44
C MET A 15 1.60 2.16 23.83
N VAL A 16 1.50 1.44 22.71
CA VAL A 16 2.67 0.89 22.01
C VAL A 16 3.43 1.98 21.24
N LEU A 17 2.74 2.78 20.46
CA LEU A 17 3.37 3.76 19.56
C LEU A 17 3.96 4.95 20.32
N ILE A 18 3.18 5.52 21.24
CA ILE A 18 3.53 6.76 21.95
C ILE A 18 4.22 6.48 23.28
N GLN A 19 3.67 5.58 24.09
CA GLN A 19 4.18 5.28 25.43
C GLN A 19 5.28 4.22 25.43
N SER A 20 5.56 3.62 24.26
CA SER A 20 6.59 2.57 24.09
C SER A 20 6.39 1.35 24.99
N TRP A 21 5.14 1.01 25.30
CA TRP A 21 4.83 -0.20 26.05
C TRP A 21 5.04 -1.44 25.19
N ALA A 22 5.48 -2.53 25.84
CA ALA A 22 5.48 -3.83 25.19
C ALA A 22 4.03 -4.28 24.89
N PRO A 23 3.76 -4.95 23.75
CA PRO A 23 2.42 -5.32 23.32
C PRO A 23 1.62 -6.07 24.40
N HIS A 24 2.24 -7.03 25.08
CA HIS A 24 1.58 -7.82 26.13
C HIS A 24 1.12 -6.97 27.32
N LEU A 25 1.83 -5.89 27.65
CA LEU A 25 1.41 -4.95 28.70
C LEU A 25 0.25 -4.08 28.24
N ALA A 26 0.27 -3.61 27.00
CA ALA A 26 -0.82 -2.83 26.42
C ALA A 26 -2.11 -3.66 26.29
N LEU A 27 -2.00 -4.96 26.04
CA LEU A 27 -3.10 -5.89 25.89
C LEU A 27 -3.63 -6.45 27.22
N ALA A 28 -2.84 -6.48 28.28
CA ALA A 28 -3.23 -7.12 29.56
C ALA A 28 -4.59 -6.64 30.12
N PRO A 29 -4.91 -5.33 30.14
CA PRO A 29 -6.22 -4.86 30.60
C PRO A 29 -7.36 -5.26 29.66
N ILE A 30 -7.07 -5.48 28.39
CA ILE A 30 -8.04 -5.77 27.33
C ILE A 30 -8.35 -7.28 27.26
N ALA A 31 -7.35 -8.11 27.56
CA ALA A 31 -7.45 -9.57 27.50
C ALA A 31 -8.50 -10.14 28.47
N GLN A 32 -8.84 -9.40 29.53
CA GLN A 32 -9.84 -9.80 30.53
C GLN A 32 -11.24 -9.23 30.25
N ALA A 33 -11.43 -8.62 29.07
CA ALA A 33 -12.71 -8.01 28.72
C ALA A 33 -13.83 -9.06 28.59
N ASP A 34 -14.93 -8.88 29.34
CA ASP A 34 -16.12 -9.72 29.27
C ASP A 34 -17.33 -8.88 28.78
N PRO A 35 -18.03 -9.30 27.73
CA PRO A 35 -17.70 -10.39 26.82
C PRO A 35 -16.40 -10.09 26.02
N PRO A 36 -15.73 -11.11 25.47
CA PRO A 36 -14.51 -10.93 24.68
C PRO A 36 -14.67 -9.95 23.53
N LEU A 37 -13.59 -9.32 23.12
CA LEU A 37 -13.61 -8.45 21.95
C LEU A 37 -13.77 -9.30 20.69
N MET A 38 -14.65 -8.85 19.80
CA MET A 38 -14.85 -9.51 18.50
C MET A 38 -13.75 -9.11 17.51
N PRO A 39 -13.35 -10.03 16.62
CA PRO A 39 -12.60 -9.66 15.42
C PRO A 39 -13.35 -8.59 14.63
N PHE A 40 -12.64 -7.73 13.95
CA PHE A 40 -13.23 -6.66 13.19
C PHE A 40 -12.63 -6.54 11.79
N ARG A 41 -13.39 -5.93 10.90
CA ARG A 41 -12.94 -5.43 9.61
C ARG A 41 -12.71 -3.93 9.75
N ASP A 42 -11.60 -3.46 9.24
CA ASP A 42 -11.21 -2.05 9.29
C ASP A 42 -12.14 -1.12 8.50
N ALA A 43 -12.71 -1.61 7.38
CA ALA A 43 -13.60 -0.84 6.53
C ALA A 43 -14.77 -1.68 6.02
N GLY A 44 -15.88 -1.01 5.76
CA GLY A 44 -17.10 -1.59 5.17
C GLY A 44 -18.14 -2.05 6.20
N TYR A 45 -19.36 -2.24 5.71
CA TYR A 45 -20.53 -2.54 6.53
C TYR A 45 -20.89 -4.03 6.55
N SER A 46 -20.26 -4.83 5.68
CA SER A 46 -20.48 -6.27 5.63
C SER A 46 -19.57 -7.02 6.61
N GLN A 47 -19.93 -8.27 6.89
CA GLN A 47 -19.06 -9.16 7.65
C GLN A 47 -17.73 -9.34 6.93
N ALA A 48 -16.62 -9.41 7.68
CA ALA A 48 -15.30 -9.63 7.12
C ALA A 48 -15.15 -11.09 6.68
N ASP A 49 -14.59 -11.32 5.48
CA ASP A 49 -14.18 -12.66 5.06
C ASP A 49 -12.92 -13.10 5.82
N TYR A 50 -12.02 -12.14 6.08
CA TYR A 50 -10.85 -12.33 6.90
C TYR A 50 -10.82 -11.28 8.03
N GLY A 51 -11.25 -11.69 9.23
CA GLY A 51 -11.26 -10.85 10.42
C GLY A 51 -9.88 -10.75 11.05
N ILE A 52 -9.56 -9.59 11.63
CA ILE A 52 -8.37 -9.36 12.45
C ILE A 52 -8.78 -9.10 13.90
N THR A 53 -7.91 -9.46 14.83
CA THR A 53 -8.14 -9.21 16.27
C THR A 53 -7.41 -7.94 16.72
N VAL A 54 -7.81 -7.38 17.85
CA VAL A 54 -7.06 -6.26 18.48
C VAL A 54 -5.61 -6.66 18.75
N GLN A 55 -5.38 -7.92 19.13
CA GLN A 55 -4.04 -8.45 19.35
C GLN A 55 -3.20 -8.42 18.07
N ASP A 56 -3.74 -8.86 16.93
CA ASP A 56 -3.05 -8.84 15.64
C ASP A 56 -2.60 -7.41 15.28
N VAL A 57 -3.50 -6.42 15.47
CA VAL A 57 -3.17 -5.01 15.20
C VAL A 57 -2.07 -4.52 16.12
N VAL A 58 -2.16 -4.76 17.41
CA VAL A 58 -1.20 -4.25 18.41
C VAL A 58 0.20 -4.83 18.18
N TYR A 59 0.29 -6.14 17.91
CA TYR A 59 1.57 -6.78 17.58
C TYR A 59 2.08 -6.35 16.20
N GLY A 60 1.22 -6.23 15.21
CA GLY A 60 1.59 -5.76 13.87
C GLY A 60 2.15 -4.34 13.89
N VAL A 61 1.48 -3.43 14.58
CA VAL A 61 1.92 -2.03 14.75
C VAL A 61 3.21 -1.94 15.55
N TRP A 62 3.35 -2.73 16.62
CA TRP A 62 4.59 -2.79 17.40
C TRP A 62 5.77 -3.24 16.55
N ARG A 63 5.64 -4.34 15.81
CA ARG A 63 6.71 -4.82 14.93
C ARG A 63 7.04 -3.81 13.84
N ALA A 64 6.03 -3.19 13.25
CA ALA A 64 6.23 -2.13 12.26
C ALA A 64 7.00 -0.94 12.83
N LYS A 65 6.75 -0.58 14.10
CA LYS A 65 7.53 0.45 14.81
C LYS A 65 8.98 0.03 14.99
N GLU A 66 9.23 -1.21 15.47
CA GLU A 66 10.60 -1.73 15.66
C GLU A 66 11.39 -1.79 14.34
N GLU A 67 10.72 -2.08 13.22
CA GLU A 67 11.33 -2.08 11.88
C GLU A 67 11.41 -0.67 11.24
N GLY A 68 10.94 0.37 11.94
CA GLY A 68 10.97 1.74 11.44
C GLY A 68 9.95 2.05 10.34
N PHE A 69 8.88 1.25 10.22
CA PHE A 69 7.85 1.47 9.18
C PHE A 69 6.84 2.54 9.59
N CYS A 70 6.59 2.72 10.87
CA CYS A 70 5.72 3.78 11.38
C CYS A 70 6.43 4.58 12.47
N ALA A 71 6.93 5.73 12.11
CA ALA A 71 7.51 6.71 13.01
C ALA A 71 6.59 7.93 13.07
N LEU A 72 5.81 8.06 14.15
CA LEU A 72 4.82 9.13 14.29
C LEU A 72 5.38 10.55 14.11
N PRO A 73 6.61 10.88 14.55
CA PRO A 73 7.19 12.21 14.30
C PRO A 73 7.43 12.51 12.81
N GLN A 74 7.45 11.49 11.96
CA GLN A 74 7.68 11.59 10.52
C GLN A 74 6.39 11.39 9.72
N PHE A 75 5.27 11.10 10.38
CA PHE A 75 3.97 10.91 9.73
C PHE A 75 3.36 12.27 9.39
N ASP A 76 3.17 12.51 8.10
CA ASP A 76 2.50 13.70 7.59
C ASP A 76 1.01 13.41 7.40
N LEU A 77 0.19 13.90 8.32
CA LEU A 77 -1.25 13.71 8.30
C LEU A 77 -1.90 14.41 7.10
N GLU A 78 -1.42 15.61 6.74
CA GLU A 78 -1.99 16.38 5.62
C GLU A 78 -1.69 15.66 4.29
N GLU A 79 -0.48 15.13 4.12
CA GLU A 79 -0.12 14.31 2.96
C GLU A 79 -0.99 13.05 2.91
N TYR A 80 -1.18 12.37 4.04
CA TYR A 80 -2.02 11.17 4.13
C TYR A 80 -3.47 11.46 3.74
N GLU A 81 -4.12 12.43 4.38
CA GLU A 81 -5.52 12.81 4.12
C GLU A 81 -5.74 13.33 2.70
N ARG A 82 -4.74 13.98 2.13
CA ARG A 82 -4.79 14.46 0.75
C ARG A 82 -4.81 13.29 -0.23
N TYR A 83 -3.83 12.40 -0.14
CA TYR A 83 -3.60 11.40 -1.19
C TYR A 83 -4.38 10.10 -1.01
N GLU A 84 -5.01 9.85 0.15
CA GLU A 84 -5.98 8.76 0.29
C GLU A 84 -7.26 9.01 -0.51
N ARG A 85 -7.53 10.25 -0.91
CA ARG A 85 -8.72 10.63 -1.67
C ARG A 85 -8.61 10.17 -3.12
N VAL A 86 -9.73 9.63 -3.65
CA VAL A 86 -9.84 9.16 -5.05
C VAL A 86 -9.55 10.28 -6.06
N ASP A 87 -9.98 11.52 -5.76
CA ASP A 87 -9.76 12.69 -6.61
C ASP A 87 -8.33 13.25 -6.52
N GLN A 88 -7.47 12.70 -5.65
CA GLN A 88 -6.09 13.14 -5.44
C GLN A 88 -5.04 12.06 -5.78
N GLY A 89 -5.45 10.82 -6.07
CA GLY A 89 -4.52 9.77 -6.48
C GLY A 89 -4.79 8.40 -5.86
N ASP A 90 -5.49 8.35 -4.73
CA ASP A 90 -5.86 7.12 -4.00
C ASP A 90 -4.64 6.23 -3.72
N PHE A 91 -3.69 6.77 -2.97
CA PHE A 91 -2.49 6.05 -2.58
C PHE A 91 -2.06 6.31 -1.14
N ASN A 92 -1.40 5.31 -0.53
CA ASN A 92 -0.81 5.41 0.80
C ASN A 92 0.56 4.74 0.84
N TRP A 93 1.49 5.34 1.56
CA TRP A 93 2.71 4.69 1.98
C TRP A 93 2.42 3.67 3.08
N LEU A 94 2.84 2.42 2.86
CA LEU A 94 2.74 1.34 3.87
C LEU A 94 4.02 1.25 4.69
N THR A 95 5.15 1.45 4.07
CA THR A 95 6.49 1.49 4.66
C THR A 95 7.31 2.55 3.95
N PRO A 96 8.50 2.91 4.42
CA PRO A 96 9.38 3.85 3.71
C PRO A 96 9.71 3.46 2.26
N HIS A 97 9.49 2.20 1.89
CA HIS A 97 9.83 1.67 0.56
C HIS A 97 8.65 1.17 -0.26
N PHE A 98 7.49 0.97 0.35
CA PHE A 98 6.30 0.47 -0.34
C PHE A 98 5.15 1.45 -0.30
N LEU A 99 4.65 1.77 -1.48
CA LEU A 99 3.43 2.55 -1.69
C LEU A 99 2.38 1.67 -2.36
N ALA A 100 1.16 1.67 -1.84
CA ALA A 100 0.00 1.02 -2.43
C ALA A 100 -0.94 2.06 -3.03
N PHE A 101 -1.46 1.84 -4.25
CA PHE A 101 -2.34 2.79 -4.90
C PHE A 101 -3.42 2.13 -5.78
N ALA A 102 -4.47 2.87 -6.09
CA ALA A 102 -5.49 2.48 -7.06
C ALA A 102 -5.00 2.73 -8.49
N SER A 103 -5.49 1.92 -9.44
CA SER A 103 -5.10 2.06 -10.84
C SER A 103 -5.53 3.40 -11.42
N PRO A 104 -4.62 4.22 -11.95
CA PRO A 104 -5.00 5.32 -12.82
C PRO A 104 -5.81 4.82 -14.01
N GLN A 105 -6.62 5.71 -14.60
CA GLN A 105 -7.40 5.44 -15.81
C GLN A 105 -7.14 6.55 -16.81
N HIS A 106 -6.51 6.21 -17.94
CA HIS A 106 -6.22 7.16 -19.00
C HIS A 106 -5.88 6.44 -20.30
N SER A 107 -6.49 6.88 -21.41
CA SER A 107 -6.20 6.34 -22.74
C SER A 107 -5.06 7.12 -23.42
N PRO A 108 -4.23 6.43 -24.22
CA PRO A 108 -4.26 5.01 -24.54
C PRO A 108 -3.77 4.12 -23.41
N VAL A 109 -4.12 2.82 -23.44
CA VAL A 109 -3.72 1.85 -22.41
C VAL A 109 -2.47 1.04 -22.79
N ALA A 110 -2.26 0.83 -24.10
CA ALA A 110 -1.09 0.13 -24.61
C ALA A 110 0.20 0.97 -24.46
N VAL A 111 1.34 0.30 -24.50
CA VAL A 111 2.63 0.98 -24.63
C VAL A 111 2.61 1.89 -25.84
N ILE A 112 3.06 3.13 -25.66
CA ILE A 112 3.13 4.13 -26.74
C ILE A 112 4.45 3.91 -27.48
N ASP A 113 4.34 3.63 -28.78
CA ASP A 113 5.49 3.40 -29.66
C ASP A 113 6.35 4.66 -29.78
N GLU A 114 7.68 4.51 -29.70
CA GLU A 114 8.65 5.60 -29.79
C GLU A 114 8.59 6.37 -31.12
N HIS A 115 8.09 5.74 -32.19
CA HIS A 115 7.91 6.37 -33.50
C HIS A 115 6.52 7.01 -33.69
N SER A 116 5.65 6.90 -32.68
CA SER A 116 4.33 7.52 -32.70
C SER A 116 4.41 9.01 -32.36
N PRO A 117 3.66 9.89 -33.03
CA PRO A 117 3.53 11.29 -32.62
C PRO A 117 3.07 11.48 -31.17
N LEU A 118 2.38 10.48 -30.61
CA LEU A 118 1.92 10.48 -29.23
C LEU A 118 3.09 10.36 -28.24
N TYR A 119 4.20 9.72 -28.64
CA TYR A 119 5.39 9.59 -27.82
C TYR A 119 6.04 10.95 -27.49
N ASP A 120 6.00 11.88 -28.45
CA ASP A 120 6.54 13.24 -28.24
C ASP A 120 5.70 14.05 -27.25
N THR A 121 4.45 13.66 -27.03
CA THR A 121 3.55 14.31 -26.06
C THR A 121 3.70 13.76 -24.65
N LEU A 122 4.44 12.66 -24.42
CA LEU A 122 4.68 12.10 -23.10
C LEU A 122 5.41 13.11 -22.19
N PRO A 123 4.94 13.31 -20.97
CA PRO A 123 5.59 14.23 -20.05
C PRO A 123 6.90 13.63 -19.54
N LYS A 124 8.01 14.29 -19.82
CA LYS A 124 9.36 13.87 -19.42
C LYS A 124 9.91 14.66 -18.23
N THR A 125 9.14 15.62 -17.72
CA THR A 125 9.48 16.46 -16.56
C THR A 125 8.22 16.71 -15.72
N LEU A 126 8.38 17.13 -14.48
CA LEU A 126 7.26 17.46 -13.59
C LEU A 126 6.44 18.64 -14.13
N ASP A 127 7.09 19.67 -14.67
CA ASP A 127 6.39 20.79 -15.30
C ASP A 127 5.54 20.33 -16.49
N ALA A 128 6.04 19.37 -17.27
CA ALA A 128 5.29 18.78 -18.39
C ALA A 128 4.11 17.91 -17.90
N VAL A 129 4.25 17.23 -16.75
CA VAL A 129 3.13 16.52 -16.10
C VAL A 129 2.04 17.51 -15.71
N ASP A 130 2.39 18.59 -15.02
CA ASP A 130 1.44 19.59 -14.56
C ASP A 130 0.74 20.28 -15.74
N ALA A 131 1.48 20.67 -16.75
CA ALA A 131 0.97 21.33 -17.96
C ALA A 131 0.23 20.39 -18.92
N HIS A 132 0.26 19.05 -18.71
CA HIS A 132 -0.31 18.10 -19.66
C HIS A 132 -1.83 18.26 -19.83
N PRO A 133 -2.33 18.45 -21.08
CA PRO A 133 -3.71 18.92 -21.29
C PRO A 133 -4.78 17.87 -21.00
N THR A 134 -4.46 16.58 -21.10
CA THR A 134 -5.45 15.49 -21.02
C THR A 134 -5.28 14.57 -19.81
N LEU A 135 -4.16 14.65 -19.08
CA LEU A 135 -3.99 13.86 -17.87
C LEU A 135 -4.95 14.34 -16.77
N PRO A 136 -5.74 13.44 -16.17
CA PRO A 136 -6.58 13.80 -15.05
C PRO A 136 -5.72 14.12 -13.81
N GLN A 137 -6.20 15.04 -12.96
CA GLN A 137 -5.46 15.52 -11.79
C GLN A 137 -4.97 14.38 -10.87
N PRO A 138 -5.77 13.33 -10.55
CA PRO A 138 -5.28 12.20 -9.75
C PRO A 138 -4.06 11.52 -10.37
N PHE A 139 -4.01 11.37 -11.69
CA PHE A 139 -2.86 10.75 -12.34
C PHE A 139 -1.65 11.68 -12.39
N LYS A 140 -1.84 12.99 -12.58
CA LYS A 140 -0.76 13.98 -12.44
C LYS A 140 -0.13 13.93 -11.04
N ASN A 141 -0.95 13.86 -10.00
CA ASN A 141 -0.49 13.76 -8.62
C ASN A 141 0.32 12.47 -8.38
N VAL A 142 -0.12 11.33 -8.92
CA VAL A 142 0.62 10.06 -8.85
C VAL A 142 1.99 10.18 -9.51
N LEU A 143 2.05 10.69 -10.76
CA LEU A 143 3.30 10.83 -11.51
C LEU A 143 4.28 11.78 -10.80
N ALA A 144 3.79 12.92 -10.32
CA ALA A 144 4.59 13.90 -9.60
C ALA A 144 5.14 13.32 -8.30
N HIS A 145 4.25 12.81 -7.44
CA HIS A 145 4.64 12.26 -6.15
C HIS A 145 5.64 11.11 -6.27
N PHE A 146 5.44 10.20 -7.24
CA PHE A 146 6.35 9.06 -7.42
C PHE A 146 7.74 9.51 -7.89
N SER A 147 7.82 10.52 -8.74
CA SER A 147 9.09 11.09 -9.18
C SER A 147 9.81 11.81 -8.03
N GLU A 148 9.10 12.62 -7.26
CA GLU A 148 9.64 13.37 -6.11
C GLU A 148 10.10 12.46 -4.97
N ARG A 149 9.38 11.35 -4.75
CA ARG A 149 9.65 10.40 -3.66
C ARG A 149 10.54 9.23 -4.07
N ASN A 150 11.26 9.36 -5.19
CA ASN A 150 12.24 8.37 -5.66
C ASN A 150 11.67 6.95 -5.82
N ILE A 151 10.42 6.83 -6.32
CA ILE A 151 9.89 5.54 -6.75
C ILE A 151 10.67 5.09 -7.99
N GLY A 152 11.21 3.87 -7.95
CA GLY A 152 11.98 3.30 -9.04
C GLY A 152 11.22 2.28 -9.88
N LEU A 153 10.17 1.69 -9.32
CA LEU A 153 9.42 0.63 -9.96
C LEU A 153 7.92 0.75 -9.64
N VAL A 154 7.10 0.69 -10.69
CA VAL A 154 5.66 0.48 -10.59
C VAL A 154 5.35 -0.97 -10.96
N VAL A 155 4.60 -1.67 -10.13
CA VAL A 155 4.11 -3.04 -10.39
C VAL A 155 2.60 -3.03 -10.54
N ARG A 156 2.10 -3.37 -11.74
CA ARG A 156 0.67 -3.45 -12.06
C ARG A 156 0.18 -4.90 -12.00
N LEU A 157 -0.91 -5.14 -11.27
CA LEU A 157 -1.47 -6.48 -11.03
C LEU A 157 -2.83 -6.72 -11.71
N ASN A 158 -3.43 -5.70 -12.30
CA ASN A 158 -4.69 -5.76 -13.04
C ASN A 158 -4.48 -5.54 -14.53
N SER A 159 -5.52 -5.79 -15.34
CA SER A 159 -5.53 -5.43 -16.77
C SER A 159 -5.30 -3.93 -16.98
N GLU A 160 -4.77 -3.58 -18.15
CA GLU A 160 -4.35 -2.22 -18.46
C GLU A 160 -5.52 -1.23 -18.43
N LEU A 161 -5.35 -0.15 -17.68
CA LEU A 161 -6.25 1.00 -17.62
C LEU A 161 -5.53 2.31 -17.95
N TYR A 162 -4.22 2.25 -18.18
CA TYR A 162 -3.35 3.35 -18.60
C TYR A 162 -2.10 2.80 -19.30
N SER A 163 -1.43 3.62 -20.09
CA SER A 163 -0.15 3.25 -20.70
C SER A 163 1.00 3.32 -19.71
N PRO A 164 1.84 2.29 -19.61
CA PRO A 164 3.05 2.33 -18.78
C PRO A 164 4.05 3.40 -19.23
N SER A 165 3.92 3.87 -20.48
CA SER A 165 4.82 4.89 -21.06
C SER A 165 4.83 6.20 -20.27
N TYR A 166 3.76 6.54 -19.54
CA TYR A 166 3.74 7.73 -18.68
C TYR A 166 4.74 7.63 -17.51
N PHE A 167 4.93 6.45 -16.95
CA PHE A 167 5.92 6.23 -15.88
C PHE A 167 7.33 6.12 -16.46
N THR A 168 7.50 5.36 -17.55
CA THR A 168 8.83 5.16 -18.15
C THR A 168 9.40 6.44 -18.75
N ALA A 169 8.57 7.35 -19.25
CA ALA A 169 9.00 8.67 -19.71
C ALA A 169 9.61 9.53 -18.60
N LEU A 170 9.22 9.28 -17.34
CA LEU A 170 9.79 9.92 -16.15
C LEU A 170 10.94 9.12 -15.51
N GLY A 171 11.41 8.05 -16.18
CA GLY A 171 12.50 7.21 -15.67
C GLY A 171 12.08 6.23 -14.57
N ILE A 172 10.78 5.98 -14.39
CA ILE A 172 10.25 5.01 -13.46
C ILE A 172 10.00 3.69 -14.21
N GLU A 173 10.64 2.61 -13.79
CA GLU A 173 10.41 1.29 -14.39
C GLU A 173 8.95 0.85 -14.16
N HIS A 174 8.37 0.15 -15.13
CA HIS A 174 7.02 -0.39 -15.03
C HIS A 174 7.00 -1.87 -15.40
N LEU A 175 6.33 -2.68 -14.57
CA LEU A 175 6.24 -4.13 -14.77
C LEU A 175 4.82 -4.63 -14.55
N ASP A 176 4.33 -5.43 -15.49
CA ASP A 176 3.07 -6.15 -15.36
C ASP A 176 3.29 -7.53 -14.72
N MET A 177 2.56 -7.78 -13.63
CA MET A 177 2.50 -9.06 -12.93
C MET A 177 1.03 -9.45 -12.71
N ILE A 178 0.27 -9.50 -13.80
CA ILE A 178 -1.19 -9.63 -13.78
C ILE A 178 -1.62 -11.00 -13.27
N PHE A 179 -2.60 -11.03 -12.37
CA PHE A 179 -3.34 -12.22 -11.97
C PHE A 179 -4.78 -11.85 -11.58
N ASP A 180 -5.67 -12.85 -11.55
CA ASP A 180 -7.09 -12.63 -11.38
C ASP A 180 -7.46 -12.07 -10.01
N ASP A 181 -8.46 -11.21 -9.99
CA ASP A 181 -8.99 -10.62 -8.75
C ASP A 181 -9.68 -11.70 -7.88
N GLY A 182 -9.55 -11.58 -6.56
CA GLY A 182 -10.09 -12.57 -5.63
C GLY A 182 -9.32 -13.90 -5.62
N THR A 183 -8.12 -13.95 -6.22
CA THR A 183 -7.28 -15.17 -6.22
C THR A 183 -5.94 -14.91 -5.54
N CYS A 184 -5.27 -16.00 -5.14
CA CYS A 184 -3.90 -15.93 -4.65
C CYS A 184 -2.91 -15.97 -5.83
N PRO A 185 -1.83 -15.18 -5.80
CA PRO A 185 -0.77 -15.27 -6.78
C PRO A 185 -0.06 -16.63 -6.68
N THR A 186 0.43 -17.14 -7.81
CA THR A 186 1.26 -18.36 -7.79
C THR A 186 2.57 -18.10 -7.05
N LEU A 187 3.16 -19.15 -6.49
CA LEU A 187 4.46 -19.04 -5.81
C LEU A 187 5.57 -18.49 -6.72
N ALA A 188 5.50 -18.74 -8.02
CA ALA A 188 6.43 -18.20 -9.00
C ALA A 188 6.31 -16.66 -9.10
N VAL A 189 5.08 -16.14 -9.13
CA VAL A 189 4.81 -14.69 -9.11
C VAL A 189 5.31 -14.06 -7.82
N VAL A 190 5.03 -14.69 -6.66
CA VAL A 190 5.49 -14.20 -5.35
C VAL A 190 7.02 -14.16 -5.30
N ARG A 191 7.71 -15.21 -5.71
CA ARG A 191 9.19 -15.25 -5.73
C ARG A 191 9.78 -14.18 -6.64
N LYS A 192 9.21 -14.02 -7.84
CA LYS A 192 9.64 -12.97 -8.78
C LYS A 192 9.47 -11.59 -8.17
N PHE A 193 8.32 -11.32 -7.54
CA PHE A 193 8.06 -10.04 -6.87
C PHE A 193 9.07 -9.79 -5.74
N ILE A 194 9.30 -10.79 -4.87
CA ILE A 194 10.25 -10.66 -3.76
C ILE A 194 11.65 -10.32 -4.26
N THR A 195 12.13 -11.00 -5.32
CA THR A 195 13.45 -10.74 -5.90
C THR A 195 13.55 -9.32 -6.44
N LEU A 196 12.57 -8.88 -7.24
CA LEU A 196 12.54 -7.54 -7.82
C LEU A 196 12.44 -6.44 -6.74
N ALA A 197 11.59 -6.67 -5.73
CA ALA A 197 11.44 -5.74 -4.62
C ALA A 197 12.75 -5.63 -3.83
N HIS A 198 13.39 -6.74 -3.54
CA HIS A 198 14.67 -6.76 -2.84
C HIS A 198 15.74 -5.99 -3.62
N GLU A 199 15.88 -6.24 -4.92
CA GLU A 199 16.83 -5.54 -5.78
C GLU A 199 16.54 -4.03 -5.82
N THR A 200 15.28 -3.65 -6.03
CA THR A 200 14.91 -2.22 -6.13
C THR A 200 15.19 -1.47 -4.83
N ILE A 201 14.85 -2.07 -3.69
CA ILE A 201 15.03 -1.43 -2.38
C ILE A 201 16.50 -1.42 -1.95
N THR A 202 17.19 -2.57 -2.04
CA THR A 202 18.51 -2.72 -1.41
C THR A 202 19.68 -2.38 -2.34
N VAL A 203 19.54 -2.58 -3.65
CA VAL A 203 20.59 -2.32 -4.63
C VAL A 203 20.41 -0.95 -5.30
N LYS A 204 19.19 -0.67 -5.80
CA LYS A 204 18.89 0.61 -6.45
C LYS A 204 18.59 1.74 -5.46
N ASN A 205 18.32 1.43 -4.20
CA ASN A 205 17.91 2.36 -3.14
C ASN A 205 16.70 3.22 -3.55
N LYS A 206 15.66 2.57 -4.11
CA LYS A 206 14.45 3.21 -4.61
C LYS A 206 13.20 2.59 -3.98
N GLY A 207 12.10 3.36 -3.95
CA GLY A 207 10.80 2.87 -3.55
C GLY A 207 10.08 2.08 -4.64
N ILE A 208 9.06 1.36 -4.25
CA ILE A 208 8.20 0.56 -5.14
C ILE A 208 6.76 0.95 -4.91
N ALA A 209 6.05 1.25 -6.00
CA ALA A 209 4.61 1.44 -5.99
C ALA A 209 3.91 0.22 -6.59
N VAL A 210 2.96 -0.34 -5.88
CA VAL A 210 2.23 -1.54 -6.30
C VAL A 210 0.74 -1.24 -6.37
N HIS A 211 0.09 -1.67 -7.44
CA HIS A 211 -1.36 -1.50 -7.56
C HIS A 211 -2.04 -2.69 -8.24
N CYS A 212 -3.31 -2.82 -7.92
CA CYS A 212 -4.30 -3.56 -8.71
C CYS A 212 -5.40 -2.58 -9.14
N LYS A 213 -6.67 -2.98 -9.22
CA LYS A 213 -7.74 -2.04 -9.55
C LYS A 213 -7.96 -1.01 -8.43
N ALA A 214 -8.18 -1.47 -7.20
CA ALA A 214 -8.38 -0.61 -6.02
C ALA A 214 -7.12 -0.42 -5.15
N GLY A 215 -6.04 -1.14 -5.45
CA GLY A 215 -4.82 -1.09 -4.63
C GLY A 215 -4.96 -1.72 -3.24
N LEU A 216 -5.80 -2.74 -3.07
CA LEU A 216 -6.13 -3.32 -1.77
C LEU A 216 -5.79 -4.82 -1.68
N GLY A 217 -6.56 -5.73 -2.32
CA GLY A 217 -6.42 -7.17 -2.17
C GLY A 217 -5.12 -7.72 -2.76
N ARG A 218 -5.04 -7.82 -4.09
CA ARG A 218 -3.85 -8.32 -4.83
C ARG A 218 -2.57 -7.58 -4.46
N THR A 219 -2.67 -6.26 -4.29
CA THR A 219 -1.57 -5.39 -3.87
C THR A 219 -1.06 -5.78 -2.50
N GLY A 220 -1.94 -5.93 -1.52
CA GLY A 220 -1.56 -6.34 -0.17
C GLY A 220 -0.99 -7.75 -0.09
N CYS A 221 -1.46 -8.68 -0.93
CA CYS A 221 -0.90 -10.04 -0.98
C CYS A 221 0.59 -10.03 -1.34
N LEU A 222 1.00 -9.28 -2.37
CA LEU A 222 2.41 -9.26 -2.78
C LEU A 222 3.29 -8.45 -1.84
N ILE A 223 2.85 -7.26 -1.42
CA ILE A 223 3.61 -6.45 -0.45
C ILE A 223 3.73 -7.23 0.87
N GLY A 224 2.64 -7.80 1.38
CA GLY A 224 2.64 -8.61 2.60
C GLY A 224 3.58 -9.81 2.51
N ALA A 225 3.59 -10.52 1.37
CA ALA A 225 4.51 -11.63 1.14
C ALA A 225 5.99 -11.22 1.24
N TYR A 226 6.37 -10.06 0.70
CA TYR A 226 7.71 -9.51 0.86
C TYR A 226 8.02 -9.18 2.31
N LEU A 227 7.11 -8.51 3.01
CA LEU A 227 7.31 -8.08 4.40
C LEU A 227 7.41 -9.29 5.35
N ILE A 228 6.62 -10.35 5.12
CA ILE A 228 6.76 -11.64 5.82
C ILE A 228 8.15 -12.24 5.56
N TYR A 229 8.54 -12.35 4.29
CA TYR A 229 9.81 -12.96 3.92
C TYR A 229 11.02 -12.21 4.48
N ARG A 230 11.01 -10.87 4.37
CA ARG A 230 12.18 -10.03 4.73
C ARG A 230 12.29 -9.75 6.21
N TYR A 231 11.15 -9.56 6.90
CA TYR A 231 11.12 -9.06 8.28
C TYR A 231 10.50 -10.07 9.26
N GLY A 232 10.01 -11.21 8.78
CA GLY A 232 9.50 -12.30 9.61
C GLY A 232 8.18 -12.00 10.33
N PHE A 233 7.35 -11.10 9.79
CA PHE A 233 5.98 -10.92 10.29
C PHE A 233 5.18 -12.20 10.16
N THR A 234 4.22 -12.41 11.04
CA THR A 234 3.14 -13.37 10.76
C THR A 234 2.14 -12.77 9.75
N ALA A 235 1.36 -13.63 9.08
CA ALA A 235 0.35 -13.16 8.15
C ALA A 235 -0.66 -12.21 8.82
N ASN A 236 -1.12 -12.55 10.03
CA ASN A 236 -2.08 -11.73 10.76
C ASN A 236 -1.50 -10.35 11.14
N GLU A 237 -0.28 -10.31 11.65
CA GLU A 237 0.40 -9.07 12.00
C GLU A 237 0.53 -8.14 10.81
N ILE A 238 0.96 -8.68 9.65
CA ILE A 238 1.20 -7.82 8.49
C ILE A 238 -0.10 -7.36 7.83
N ILE A 239 -1.12 -8.21 7.76
CA ILE A 239 -2.44 -7.82 7.26
C ILE A 239 -3.04 -6.73 8.16
N ALA A 240 -2.96 -6.92 9.48
CA ALA A 240 -3.45 -5.94 10.44
C ALA A 240 -2.72 -4.59 10.31
N PHE A 241 -1.38 -4.61 10.20
CA PHE A 241 -0.59 -3.40 9.98
C PHE A 241 -0.93 -2.71 8.64
N MET A 242 -1.03 -3.47 7.55
CA MET A 242 -1.39 -2.88 6.25
C MET A 242 -2.79 -2.24 6.27
N ARG A 243 -3.78 -2.87 6.94
CA ARG A 243 -5.10 -2.27 7.13
C ARG A 243 -5.07 -1.02 7.99
N PHE A 244 -4.15 -0.95 8.94
CA PHE A 244 -3.92 0.25 9.75
C PHE A 244 -3.40 1.41 8.90
N MET A 245 -2.52 1.15 7.94
CA MET A 245 -1.93 2.16 7.05
C MET A 245 -2.81 2.50 5.85
N ARG A 246 -3.50 1.52 5.28
CA ARG A 246 -4.44 1.66 4.16
C ARG A 246 -5.67 0.80 4.42
N PRO A 247 -6.75 1.39 4.94
CA PRO A 247 -7.99 0.66 5.26
C PRO A 247 -8.54 -0.13 4.07
N GLY A 248 -9.00 -1.36 4.34
CA GLY A 248 -9.54 -2.25 3.31
C GLY A 248 -8.54 -3.21 2.68
N MET A 249 -7.26 -3.21 3.07
CA MET A 249 -6.29 -4.15 2.50
C MET A 249 -6.55 -5.59 2.95
N VAL A 250 -6.50 -6.53 1.96
CA VAL A 250 -6.62 -7.99 2.17
C VAL A 250 -7.84 -8.37 3.03
N VAL A 251 -9.01 -7.85 2.70
CA VAL A 251 -10.26 -8.14 3.43
C VAL A 251 -11.06 -9.30 2.83
N GLY A 252 -10.80 -9.67 1.60
CA GLY A 252 -11.39 -10.80 0.90
C GLY A 252 -10.55 -12.08 0.99
N PRO A 253 -11.06 -13.19 0.39
CA PRO A 253 -10.36 -14.47 0.34
C PRO A 253 -9.04 -14.41 -0.43
#